data_9953cc956948cc239a44d9c149c12c4c
#
_entry.id   9953cc956948cc239a44d9c149c12c4c
#
_cell.length_a   1.000
_cell.length_b   1.000
_cell.length_c   1.000
_cell.angle_alpha   90.00
_cell.angle_beta   90.00
_cell.angle_gamma   90.00
#
_symmetry.space_group_name_H-M   'P 1'
#
loop_
_entity.id
_entity.type
_entity.pdbx_description
1 polymer ?
#
loop_
_entity_poly.entity_id
_entity_poly.type
_entity_poly.pdbx_seq_one_letter_code
_entity_poly.pdbx_strand_id
1 'polypeptide(L)'
;VTERVVRSERHTTAYLESGPPDGPLMIFVHGWPALSIMWREQLEYFSALGYRCVAPDMRGYGGSSVPPRPEDYALEQITTDMVELLRGLGAARAIWVGHDWGGPVVWALAGHHPELCRGVVSLCVPYFAKGFAPETLVPLVDRNVYPEPKYPAGQWDYQLFYQTAFEAATAAFEADLAATFKALFRRGDAREKGRPALTARITRDGGWFGGTGRAPDLPRDPAVLSEDDLARYVAAFARTGFSGPDAWYVNPARNLAYAARARDDGALRLPALFLHAAYDSICETVDSRLAEPMRRDCADLTERVLDTGHWMAAEQPAQVSAAIESWLAAV
;
A
#
# COMPACT_ATOMS: atom_id res chain seq x y z
N VAL A 1 3.42 -20.99 7.50
CA VAL A 1 4.10 -19.84 6.88
C VAL A 1 5.59 -19.91 7.24
N THR A 2 6.47 -19.76 6.26
CA THR A 2 7.93 -19.87 6.40
C THR A 2 8.60 -18.57 5.98
N GLU A 3 9.59 -18.10 6.73
CA GLU A 3 10.43 -16.96 6.36
C GLU A 3 11.50 -17.40 5.36
N ARG A 4 11.71 -16.60 4.32
CA ARG A 4 12.63 -16.83 3.21
C ARG A 4 13.32 -15.54 2.79
N VAL A 5 14.36 -15.67 1.97
CA VAL A 5 15.12 -14.52 1.41
C VAL A 5 15.50 -14.81 -0.04
N VAL A 6 15.26 -13.85 -0.91
CA VAL A 6 15.87 -13.78 -2.26
C VAL A 6 16.93 -12.67 -2.25
N ARG A 7 18.10 -12.95 -2.84
CA ARG A 7 19.17 -11.97 -3.00
C ARG A 7 19.46 -11.77 -4.49
N SER A 8 19.41 -10.52 -4.93
CA SER A 8 19.96 -10.06 -6.18
C SER A 8 21.26 -9.28 -5.95
N GLU A 9 21.93 -8.86 -7.00
CA GLU A 9 23.09 -7.96 -6.89
C GLU A 9 22.71 -6.60 -6.28
N ARG A 10 21.47 -6.17 -6.49
CA ARG A 10 20.98 -4.85 -6.14
C ARG A 10 20.21 -4.81 -4.82
N HIS A 11 19.52 -5.88 -4.45
CA HIS A 11 18.55 -5.89 -3.36
C HIS A 11 18.43 -7.25 -2.69
N THR A 12 18.18 -7.24 -1.39
CA THR A 12 17.76 -8.42 -0.62
C THR A 12 16.29 -8.25 -0.27
N THR A 13 15.46 -9.22 -0.65
CA THR A 13 14.04 -9.26 -0.29
C THR A 13 13.80 -10.41 0.67
N ALA A 14 13.44 -10.10 1.92
CA ALA A 14 12.87 -11.06 2.85
C ALA A 14 11.39 -11.23 2.57
N TYR A 15 10.85 -12.44 2.74
CA TYR A 15 9.44 -12.71 2.48
C TYR A 15 8.91 -13.88 3.30
N LEU A 16 7.61 -13.88 3.49
CA LEU A 16 6.84 -15.00 4.00
C LEU A 16 6.36 -15.86 2.84
N GLU A 17 6.41 -17.18 3.00
CA GLU A 17 5.93 -18.14 2.00
C GLU A 17 5.01 -19.17 2.63
N SER A 18 3.93 -19.52 1.93
CA SER A 18 2.99 -20.59 2.30
C SER A 18 2.46 -21.29 1.05
N GLY A 19 2.03 -22.53 1.22
CA GLY A 19 1.42 -23.33 0.15
C GLY A 19 2.41 -24.19 -0.65
N PRO A 20 1.91 -24.93 -1.65
CA PRO A 20 2.70 -25.85 -2.45
C PRO A 20 3.66 -25.07 -3.37
N PRO A 21 4.93 -25.50 -3.47
CA PRO A 21 5.95 -24.79 -4.25
C PRO A 21 5.63 -24.73 -5.76
N ASP A 22 4.87 -25.70 -6.28
CA ASP A 22 4.47 -25.80 -7.68
C ASP A 22 3.08 -25.20 -7.96
N GLY A 23 2.42 -24.64 -6.95
CA GLY A 23 1.12 -23.99 -7.09
C GLY A 23 1.19 -22.70 -7.91
N PRO A 24 0.05 -22.24 -8.45
CA PRO A 24 -0.02 -20.92 -9.09
C PRO A 24 0.39 -19.85 -8.08
N LEU A 25 1.31 -18.95 -8.51
CA LEU A 25 1.92 -17.97 -7.61
C LEU A 25 1.02 -16.75 -7.41
N MET A 26 0.83 -16.40 -6.14
CA MET A 26 0.26 -15.13 -5.67
C MET A 26 1.30 -14.37 -4.86
N ILE A 27 1.49 -13.08 -5.16
CA ILE A 27 2.42 -12.21 -4.40
C ILE A 27 1.62 -11.06 -3.79
N PHE A 28 1.73 -10.92 -2.46
CA PHE A 28 0.98 -9.97 -1.64
C PHE A 28 1.89 -8.83 -1.18
N VAL A 29 1.71 -7.66 -1.76
CA VAL A 29 2.56 -6.47 -1.60
C VAL A 29 1.94 -5.53 -0.60
N HIS A 30 2.59 -5.31 0.54
CA HIS A 30 2.14 -4.38 1.56
C HIS A 30 2.51 -2.93 1.22
N GLY A 31 1.90 -1.97 1.92
CA GLY A 31 2.22 -0.55 1.84
C GLY A 31 2.75 0.02 3.15
N TRP A 32 2.60 1.34 3.32
CA TRP A 32 3.07 2.10 4.48
C TRP A 32 2.07 2.04 5.66
N PRO A 33 2.52 1.92 6.88
CA PRO A 33 3.80 1.39 7.35
C PRO A 33 3.67 -0.08 7.77
N ALA A 34 3.22 -0.93 6.86
CA ALA A 34 2.97 -2.34 7.13
C ALA A 34 4.23 -3.23 6.98
N LEU A 35 4.07 -4.51 7.20
CA LEU A 35 5.04 -5.59 6.96
C LEU A 35 4.34 -6.74 6.26
N SER A 36 5.11 -7.69 5.73
CA SER A 36 4.60 -8.93 5.14
C SER A 36 3.57 -9.67 6.01
N ILE A 37 3.70 -9.58 7.33
CA ILE A 37 2.82 -10.24 8.30
C ILE A 37 1.36 -9.78 8.23
N MET A 38 1.07 -8.61 7.66
CA MET A 38 -0.32 -8.15 7.48
C MET A 38 -1.15 -9.10 6.62
N TRP A 39 -0.48 -9.87 5.77
CA TRP A 39 -1.10 -10.80 4.83
C TRP A 39 -1.27 -12.23 5.37
N ARG A 40 -1.01 -12.48 6.66
CA ARG A 40 -1.03 -13.83 7.26
C ARG A 40 -2.31 -14.59 6.94
N GLU A 41 -3.47 -13.96 7.14
CA GLU A 41 -4.77 -14.58 6.90
C GLU A 41 -4.96 -14.95 5.42
N GLN A 42 -4.54 -14.08 4.49
CA GLN A 42 -4.61 -14.32 3.05
C GLN A 42 -3.63 -15.42 2.62
N LEU A 43 -2.40 -15.42 3.19
CA LEU A 43 -1.42 -16.48 2.93
C LEU A 43 -1.97 -17.85 3.34
N GLU A 44 -2.59 -17.96 4.52
CA GLU A 44 -3.22 -19.19 5.00
C GLU A 44 -4.40 -19.61 4.13
N TYR A 45 -5.28 -18.67 3.80
CA TYR A 45 -6.47 -18.92 2.99
C TYR A 45 -6.11 -19.45 1.61
N PHE A 46 -5.29 -18.73 0.86
CA PHE A 46 -4.99 -19.11 -0.53
C PHE A 46 -4.04 -20.29 -0.62
N SER A 47 -3.17 -20.50 0.36
CA SER A 47 -2.34 -21.72 0.40
C SER A 47 -3.18 -22.97 0.59
N ALA A 48 -4.26 -22.91 1.39
CA ALA A 48 -5.21 -24.01 1.54
C ALA A 48 -5.99 -24.31 0.24
N LEU A 49 -6.12 -23.33 -0.66
CA LEU A 49 -6.70 -23.50 -2.00
C LEU A 49 -5.67 -23.98 -3.04
N GLY A 50 -4.43 -24.26 -2.64
CA GLY A 50 -3.38 -24.78 -3.52
C GLY A 50 -2.54 -23.72 -4.24
N TYR A 51 -2.65 -22.45 -3.86
CA TYR A 51 -1.76 -21.41 -4.37
C TYR A 51 -0.42 -21.42 -3.63
N ARG A 52 0.67 -21.11 -4.34
CA ARG A 52 1.92 -20.69 -3.74
C ARG A 52 1.82 -19.22 -3.39
N CYS A 53 1.82 -18.88 -2.11
CA CYS A 53 1.59 -17.52 -1.61
C CYS A 53 2.89 -16.95 -1.07
N VAL A 54 3.25 -15.75 -1.51
CA VAL A 54 4.46 -15.04 -1.11
C VAL A 54 4.10 -13.63 -0.68
N ALA A 55 4.58 -13.18 0.47
CA ALA A 55 4.43 -11.80 0.94
C ALA A 55 5.81 -11.23 1.29
N PRO A 56 6.38 -10.33 0.47
CA PRO A 56 7.65 -9.69 0.77
C PRO A 56 7.51 -8.63 1.87
N ASP A 57 8.55 -8.47 2.68
CA ASP A 57 8.84 -7.19 3.29
C ASP A 57 9.39 -6.28 2.19
N MET A 58 8.78 -5.14 2.00
CA MET A 58 9.15 -4.25 0.91
C MET A 58 10.47 -3.51 1.22
N ARG A 59 11.05 -2.85 0.22
CA ARG A 59 12.25 -2.02 0.36
C ARG A 59 12.09 -0.99 1.50
N GLY A 60 13.01 -1.01 2.46
CA GLY A 60 12.97 -0.15 3.66
C GLY A 60 12.31 -0.81 4.86
N TYR A 61 11.79 -2.02 4.74
CA TYR A 61 11.01 -2.68 5.77
C TYR A 61 11.59 -4.02 6.21
N GLY A 62 11.35 -4.36 7.45
CA GLY A 62 11.52 -5.71 8.01
C GLY A 62 12.90 -6.31 7.77
N GLY A 63 12.94 -7.46 7.11
CA GLY A 63 14.17 -8.18 6.76
C GLY A 63 14.77 -7.80 5.42
N SER A 64 14.15 -6.90 4.67
CA SER A 64 14.62 -6.46 3.33
C SER A 64 15.67 -5.34 3.42
N SER A 65 16.32 -5.02 2.30
CA SER A 65 17.32 -3.97 2.23
C SER A 65 16.74 -2.59 2.57
N VAL A 66 17.53 -1.80 3.29
CA VAL A 66 17.22 -0.41 3.68
C VAL A 66 18.28 0.53 3.09
N PRO A 67 18.18 0.94 1.82
CA PRO A 67 19.09 1.90 1.21
C PRO A 67 19.05 3.25 1.92
N PRO A 68 20.19 3.97 2.01
CA PRO A 68 20.26 5.20 2.81
C PRO A 68 19.70 6.45 2.12
N ARG A 69 19.52 6.41 0.79
CA ARG A 69 19.14 7.60 0.03
C ARG A 69 17.66 7.60 -0.29
N PRO A 70 16.91 8.70 -0.06
CA PRO A 70 15.48 8.78 -0.36
C PRO A 70 15.13 8.44 -1.82
N GLU A 71 15.97 8.79 -2.80
CA GLU A 71 15.74 8.50 -4.21
C GLU A 71 15.80 7.01 -4.56
N ASP A 72 16.41 6.19 -3.72
CA ASP A 72 16.43 4.73 -3.88
C ASP A 72 15.04 4.11 -3.60
N TYR A 73 14.08 4.90 -3.09
CA TYR A 73 12.71 4.50 -2.81
C TYR A 73 11.69 4.98 -3.86
N ALA A 74 12.16 5.43 -5.02
CA ALA A 74 11.28 5.71 -6.16
C ALA A 74 10.58 4.44 -6.64
N LEU A 75 9.34 4.57 -7.13
CA LEU A 75 8.47 3.44 -7.52
C LEU A 75 9.14 2.50 -8.52
N GLU A 76 9.96 3.02 -9.44
CA GLU A 76 10.72 2.20 -10.40
C GLU A 76 11.68 1.24 -9.71
N GLN A 77 12.37 1.68 -8.64
CA GLN A 77 13.27 0.83 -7.87
C GLN A 77 12.52 -0.28 -7.14
N ILE A 78 11.40 0.06 -6.54
CA ILE A 78 10.55 -0.85 -5.79
C ILE A 78 9.89 -1.88 -6.74
N THR A 79 9.41 -1.43 -7.89
CA THR A 79 8.87 -2.32 -8.93
C THR A 79 9.94 -3.29 -9.44
N THR A 80 11.18 -2.82 -9.63
CA THR A 80 12.30 -3.65 -10.04
C THR A 80 12.62 -4.73 -9.00
N ASP A 81 12.52 -4.43 -7.69
CA ASP A 81 12.68 -5.44 -6.64
C ASP A 81 11.66 -6.58 -6.77
N MET A 82 10.42 -6.26 -7.13
CA MET A 82 9.37 -7.26 -7.33
C MET A 82 9.63 -8.12 -8.58
N VAL A 83 10.17 -7.53 -9.64
CA VAL A 83 10.63 -8.29 -10.82
C VAL A 83 11.78 -9.23 -10.45
N GLU A 84 12.73 -8.77 -9.67
CA GLU A 84 13.85 -9.60 -9.16
C GLU A 84 13.37 -10.70 -8.22
N LEU A 85 12.41 -10.39 -7.33
CA LEU A 85 11.77 -11.39 -6.47
C LEU A 85 11.11 -12.49 -7.32
N LEU A 86 10.27 -12.13 -8.29
CA LEU A 86 9.59 -13.08 -9.18
C LEU A 86 10.58 -14.03 -9.87
N ARG A 87 11.68 -13.46 -10.41
CA ARG A 87 12.77 -14.24 -11.05
C ARG A 87 13.46 -15.16 -10.05
N GLY A 88 13.75 -14.66 -8.84
CA GLY A 88 14.36 -15.45 -7.77
C GLY A 88 13.48 -16.60 -7.27
N LEU A 89 12.15 -16.45 -7.37
CA LEU A 89 11.18 -17.50 -7.09
C LEU A 89 11.07 -18.55 -8.24
N GLY A 90 11.75 -18.32 -9.38
CA GLY A 90 11.70 -19.20 -10.54
C GLY A 90 10.38 -19.17 -11.30
N ALA A 91 9.57 -18.12 -11.12
CA ALA A 91 8.24 -17.99 -11.72
C ALA A 91 8.25 -17.04 -12.91
N ALA A 92 7.45 -17.37 -13.95
CA ALA A 92 7.29 -16.51 -15.12
C ALA A 92 6.26 -15.40 -14.90
N ARG A 93 5.21 -15.67 -14.15
CA ARG A 93 4.08 -14.75 -13.88
C ARG A 93 3.47 -15.03 -12.51
N ALA A 94 2.85 -14.00 -11.92
CA ALA A 94 2.09 -14.11 -10.70
C ALA A 94 0.75 -13.36 -10.79
N ILE A 95 -0.16 -13.66 -9.86
CA ILE A 95 -1.25 -12.78 -9.47
C ILE A 95 -0.65 -11.83 -8.43
N TRP A 96 -0.76 -10.52 -8.66
CA TRP A 96 -0.21 -9.50 -7.78
C TRP A 96 -1.32 -8.87 -6.97
N VAL A 97 -1.19 -8.87 -5.66
CA VAL A 97 -2.16 -8.30 -4.71
C VAL A 97 -1.46 -7.19 -3.94
N GLY A 98 -1.96 -5.96 -4.01
CA GLY A 98 -1.35 -4.80 -3.34
C GLY A 98 -2.33 -4.07 -2.43
N HIS A 99 -1.82 -3.54 -1.31
CA HIS A 99 -2.56 -2.69 -0.38
C HIS A 99 -1.78 -1.41 -0.12
N ASP A 100 -2.46 -0.25 0.00
CA ASP A 100 -1.86 1.07 0.21
C ASP A 100 -0.79 1.34 -0.86
N TRP A 101 0.48 1.67 -0.51
CA TRP A 101 1.58 1.79 -1.47
C TRP A 101 1.87 0.51 -2.26
N GLY A 102 1.48 -0.65 -1.75
CA GLY A 102 1.51 -1.88 -2.54
C GLY A 102 0.60 -1.84 -3.77
N GLY A 103 -0.49 -1.05 -3.73
CA GLY A 103 -1.35 -0.79 -4.89
C GLY A 103 -0.57 -0.13 -6.04
N PRO A 104 0.03 1.07 -5.89
CA PRO A 104 0.90 1.67 -6.89
C PRO A 104 1.99 0.74 -7.43
N VAL A 105 2.57 -0.14 -6.59
CA VAL A 105 3.57 -1.13 -7.04
C VAL A 105 2.97 -2.16 -7.99
N VAL A 106 1.84 -2.78 -7.64
CA VAL A 106 1.20 -3.79 -8.50
C VAL A 106 0.62 -3.18 -9.77
N TRP A 107 0.12 -1.94 -9.71
CA TRP A 107 -0.29 -1.18 -10.88
C TRP A 107 0.89 -0.84 -11.81
N ALA A 108 2.05 -0.48 -11.23
CA ALA A 108 3.27 -0.24 -12.01
C ALA A 108 3.76 -1.53 -12.70
N LEU A 109 3.70 -2.69 -12.03
CA LEU A 109 3.96 -3.98 -12.66
C LEU A 109 3.03 -4.22 -13.86
N ALA A 110 1.73 -3.97 -13.70
CA ALA A 110 0.76 -4.11 -14.77
C ALA A 110 1.05 -3.18 -15.96
N GLY A 111 1.45 -1.94 -15.70
CA GLY A 111 1.72 -0.94 -16.75
C GLY A 111 3.07 -1.11 -17.46
N HIS A 112 4.10 -1.60 -16.76
CA HIS A 112 5.45 -1.72 -17.32
C HIS A 112 5.82 -3.15 -17.71
N HIS A 113 5.29 -4.15 -17.01
CA HIS A 113 5.64 -5.57 -17.12
C HIS A 113 4.38 -6.46 -17.18
N PRO A 114 3.40 -6.17 -18.07
CA PRO A 114 2.15 -6.94 -18.14
C PRO A 114 2.39 -8.44 -18.40
N GLU A 115 3.50 -8.81 -19.04
CA GLU A 115 3.90 -10.19 -19.27
C GLU A 115 4.22 -10.95 -17.97
N LEU A 116 4.51 -10.26 -16.87
CA LEU A 116 4.77 -10.84 -15.57
C LEU A 116 3.50 -10.97 -14.70
N CYS A 117 2.36 -10.48 -15.22
CA CYS A 117 1.09 -10.46 -14.51
C CYS A 117 0.11 -11.47 -15.11
N ARG A 118 -0.50 -12.32 -14.28
CA ARG A 118 -1.72 -13.07 -14.62
C ARG A 118 -2.96 -12.21 -14.38
N GLY A 119 -2.90 -11.33 -13.40
CA GLY A 119 -3.89 -10.36 -13.02
C GLY A 119 -3.41 -9.55 -11.83
N VAL A 120 -4.11 -8.47 -11.53
CA VAL A 120 -3.79 -7.53 -10.46
C VAL A 120 -4.98 -7.32 -9.55
N VAL A 121 -4.74 -7.34 -8.26
CA VAL A 121 -5.71 -6.96 -7.22
C VAL A 121 -5.14 -5.77 -6.46
N SER A 122 -5.89 -4.69 -6.34
CA SER A 122 -5.50 -3.55 -5.50
C SER A 122 -6.57 -3.25 -4.45
N LEU A 123 -6.12 -3.06 -3.22
CA LEU A 123 -6.91 -2.69 -2.08
C LEU A 123 -6.65 -1.22 -1.74
N CYS A 124 -7.69 -0.42 -1.61
CA CYS A 124 -7.73 1.00 -1.24
C CYS A 124 -7.20 1.96 -2.30
N VAL A 125 -6.06 1.70 -2.95
CA VAL A 125 -5.43 2.67 -3.86
C VAL A 125 -5.71 2.31 -5.31
N PRO A 126 -6.48 3.16 -6.06
CA PRO A 126 -6.82 2.91 -7.44
C PRO A 126 -5.66 3.18 -8.40
N TYR A 127 -5.83 2.77 -9.64
CA TYR A 127 -4.84 2.99 -10.70
C TYR A 127 -4.81 4.44 -11.19
N PHE A 128 -3.60 4.95 -11.38
CA PHE A 128 -3.34 6.26 -12.01
C PHE A 128 -2.32 6.08 -13.13
N ALA A 129 -2.77 6.06 -14.38
CA ALA A 129 -1.89 5.95 -15.56
C ALA A 129 -0.81 7.04 -15.61
N LYS A 130 -1.12 8.22 -15.04
CA LYS A 130 -0.17 9.35 -14.95
C LYS A 130 0.69 9.35 -13.68
N GLY A 131 0.60 8.29 -12.85
CA GLY A 131 1.35 8.14 -11.61
C GLY A 131 0.58 8.56 -10.36
N PHE A 132 0.97 7.97 -9.22
CA PHE A 132 0.43 8.27 -7.90
C PHE A 132 1.30 9.35 -7.25
N ALA A 133 0.87 10.60 -7.33
CA ALA A 133 1.58 11.77 -6.82
C ALA A 133 0.61 12.92 -6.54
N PRO A 134 0.94 13.91 -5.70
CA PRO A 134 0.06 15.05 -5.40
C PRO A 134 -0.49 15.73 -6.65
N GLU A 135 0.31 15.85 -7.71
CA GLU A 135 -0.06 16.50 -8.97
C GLU A 135 -1.23 15.81 -9.67
N THR A 136 -1.38 14.50 -9.51
CA THR A 136 -2.47 13.70 -10.09
C THR A 136 -3.64 13.52 -9.12
N LEU A 137 -3.39 13.59 -7.82
CA LEU A 137 -4.36 13.32 -6.76
C LEU A 137 -5.17 14.57 -6.37
N VAL A 138 -4.51 15.72 -6.20
CA VAL A 138 -5.16 16.97 -5.74
C VAL A 138 -6.29 17.45 -6.66
N PRO A 139 -6.21 17.31 -8.01
CA PRO A 139 -7.33 17.65 -8.89
C PRO A 139 -8.59 16.79 -8.71
N LEU A 140 -8.48 15.64 -8.05
CA LEU A 140 -9.60 14.71 -7.81
C LEU A 140 -10.22 14.84 -6.42
N VAL A 141 -9.69 15.74 -5.59
CA VAL A 141 -10.21 15.99 -4.23
C VAL A 141 -11.66 16.42 -4.26
N ASP A 142 -12.50 15.79 -3.45
CA ASP A 142 -13.89 16.23 -3.26
C ASP A 142 -13.94 17.56 -2.49
N ARG A 143 -14.21 18.63 -3.19
CA ARG A 143 -14.24 19.99 -2.65
C ARG A 143 -15.45 20.30 -1.77
N ASN A 144 -16.47 19.42 -1.74
CA ASN A 144 -17.54 19.50 -0.76
C ASN A 144 -17.06 19.08 0.63
N VAL A 145 -16.22 18.05 0.70
CA VAL A 145 -15.59 17.58 1.94
C VAL A 145 -14.38 18.42 2.31
N TYR A 146 -13.57 18.82 1.31
CA TYR A 146 -12.32 19.56 1.47
C TYR A 146 -12.35 20.90 0.74
N PRO A 147 -13.08 21.91 1.23
CA PRO A 147 -13.08 23.27 0.63
C PRO A 147 -11.67 23.82 0.48
N GLU A 148 -11.31 24.27 -0.73
CA GLU A 148 -9.94 24.63 -1.12
C GLU A 148 -9.28 25.68 -0.20
N PRO A 149 -9.98 26.76 0.26
CA PRO A 149 -9.36 27.74 1.16
C PRO A 149 -8.88 27.15 2.50
N LYS A 150 -9.48 26.04 2.94
CA LYS A 150 -9.15 25.39 4.21
C LYS A 150 -8.26 24.16 4.03
N TYR A 151 -8.40 23.47 2.90
CA TYR A 151 -7.74 22.21 2.59
C TYR A 151 -7.20 22.23 1.16
N PRO A 152 -6.18 23.03 0.84
CA PRO A 152 -5.72 23.21 -0.56
C PRO A 152 -5.32 21.90 -1.24
N ALA A 153 -4.67 21.00 -0.52
CA ALA A 153 -4.29 19.67 -1.01
C ALA A 153 -5.31 18.55 -0.63
N GLY A 154 -6.44 18.89 0.03
CA GLY A 154 -7.37 17.90 0.53
C GLY A 154 -6.71 16.92 1.49
N GLN A 155 -7.11 15.66 1.43
CA GLN A 155 -6.55 14.57 2.25
C GLN A 155 -5.08 14.26 1.93
N TRP A 156 -4.51 14.81 0.87
CA TRP A 156 -3.13 14.57 0.41
C TRP A 156 -2.10 15.55 0.99
N ASP A 157 -2.51 16.43 1.92
CA ASP A 157 -1.65 17.41 2.57
C ASP A 157 -0.42 16.75 3.25
N TYR A 158 -0.58 15.55 3.80
CA TYR A 158 0.52 14.79 4.41
C TYR A 158 1.64 14.44 3.42
N GLN A 159 1.31 14.20 2.13
CA GLN A 159 2.35 13.92 1.12
C GLN A 159 3.21 15.16 0.83
N LEU A 160 2.61 16.35 0.87
CA LEU A 160 3.35 17.61 0.74
C LEU A 160 4.18 17.87 2.00
N PHE A 161 3.67 17.52 3.17
CA PHE A 161 4.40 17.65 4.43
C PHE A 161 5.68 16.80 4.42
N TYR A 162 5.65 15.55 3.95
CA TYR A 162 6.85 14.75 3.80
C TYR A 162 7.91 15.41 2.90
N GLN A 163 7.49 16.06 1.83
CA GLN A 163 8.42 16.72 0.90
C GLN A 163 9.09 17.96 1.49
N THR A 164 8.48 18.59 2.49
CA THR A 164 8.97 19.84 3.09
C THR A 164 9.54 19.67 4.50
N ALA A 165 9.15 18.62 5.21
CA ALA A 165 9.49 18.39 6.62
C ALA A 165 9.76 16.90 6.91
N PHE A 166 10.48 16.23 6.01
CA PHE A 166 10.76 14.80 6.04
C PHE A 166 11.28 14.31 7.40
N GLU A 167 12.35 14.95 7.90
CA GLU A 167 12.99 14.58 9.17
C GLU A 167 12.02 14.73 10.36
N ALA A 168 11.22 15.79 10.36
CA ALA A 168 10.25 16.02 11.42
C ALA A 168 9.11 14.99 11.39
N ALA A 169 8.67 14.58 10.19
CA ALA A 169 7.67 13.54 10.02
C ALA A 169 8.20 12.20 10.57
N THR A 170 9.37 11.78 10.10
CA THR A 170 10.03 10.54 10.51
C THR A 170 10.27 10.49 12.03
N ALA A 171 10.82 11.56 12.61
CA ALA A 171 11.07 11.65 14.04
C ALA A 171 9.79 11.52 14.88
N ALA A 172 8.65 12.05 14.40
CA ALA A 172 7.37 11.96 15.09
C ALA A 172 6.85 10.52 15.20
N PHE A 173 7.09 9.69 14.19
CA PHE A 173 6.74 8.26 14.21
C PHE A 173 7.71 7.44 15.07
N GLU A 174 8.99 7.77 15.05
CA GLU A 174 10.04 7.06 15.78
C GLU A 174 10.08 7.38 17.27
N ALA A 175 9.49 8.50 17.70
CA ALA A 175 9.48 8.94 19.09
C ALA A 175 8.87 7.91 20.06
N ASP A 176 7.87 7.14 19.61
CA ASP A 176 7.26 6.04 20.35
C ASP A 176 6.61 5.06 19.36
N LEU A 177 7.36 4.03 18.99
CA LEU A 177 6.90 3.05 17.98
C LEU A 177 5.60 2.35 18.38
N ALA A 178 5.44 1.98 19.65
CA ALA A 178 4.23 1.29 20.09
C ALA A 178 3.00 2.22 20.03
N ALA A 179 3.14 3.47 20.46
CA ALA A 179 2.08 4.46 20.34
C ALA A 179 1.75 4.76 18.87
N THR A 180 2.77 4.85 18.01
CA THR A 180 2.62 5.07 16.56
C THR A 180 1.79 3.98 15.92
N PHE A 181 2.12 2.71 16.09
CA PHE A 181 1.34 1.62 15.51
C PHE A 181 -0.08 1.53 16.10
N LYS A 182 -0.25 1.78 17.39
CA LYS A 182 -1.59 1.84 18.00
C LYS A 182 -2.44 3.00 17.45
N ALA A 183 -1.82 4.12 17.09
CA ALA A 183 -2.52 5.26 16.50
C ALA A 183 -2.88 5.07 15.03
N LEU A 184 -2.01 4.40 14.25
CA LEU A 184 -2.18 4.21 12.80
C LEU A 184 -3.06 3.00 12.46
N PHE A 185 -2.94 1.89 13.19
CA PHE A 185 -3.70 0.67 12.91
C PHE A 185 -5.06 0.70 13.62
N ARG A 186 -6.03 1.31 12.94
CA ARG A 186 -7.40 1.46 13.44
C ARG A 186 -8.38 0.94 12.40
N ARG A 187 -9.43 0.27 12.86
CA ARG A 187 -10.56 -0.08 11.97
C ARG A 187 -11.28 1.18 11.50
N GLY A 188 -11.96 1.06 10.37
CA GLY A 188 -12.79 2.13 9.83
C GLY A 188 -14.00 2.44 10.71
N ASP A 189 -14.44 3.69 10.67
CA ASP A 189 -15.64 4.15 11.35
C ASP A 189 -16.59 4.79 10.34
N ALA A 190 -17.76 4.18 10.13
CA ALA A 190 -18.79 4.69 9.22
C ALA A 190 -19.21 6.15 9.55
N ARG A 191 -19.02 6.60 10.78
CA ARG A 191 -19.34 7.99 11.21
C ARG A 191 -18.36 9.01 10.66
N GLU A 192 -17.18 8.60 10.23
CA GLU A 192 -16.16 9.47 9.63
C GLU A 192 -16.39 9.69 8.13
N LYS A 193 -17.29 8.92 7.50
CA LYS A 193 -17.63 9.07 6.08
C LYS A 193 -18.11 10.48 5.76
N GLY A 194 -17.56 11.08 4.71
CA GLY A 194 -17.87 12.45 4.30
C GLY A 194 -17.28 13.55 5.20
N ARG A 195 -16.35 13.19 6.09
CA ARG A 195 -15.62 14.13 6.95
C ARG A 195 -14.17 14.27 6.48
N PRO A 196 -13.54 15.44 6.70
CA PRO A 196 -12.13 15.61 6.39
C PRO A 196 -11.25 14.66 7.23
N ALA A 197 -10.39 13.90 6.54
CA ALA A 197 -9.38 13.06 7.17
C ALA A 197 -8.38 13.88 7.98
N LEU A 198 -7.75 13.26 8.97
CA LEU A 198 -6.69 13.89 9.76
C LEU A 198 -5.50 14.29 8.89
N THR A 199 -5.22 13.51 7.84
CA THR A 199 -4.15 13.76 6.88
C THR A 199 -4.31 15.05 6.08
N ALA A 200 -5.52 15.64 6.04
CA ALA A 200 -5.80 16.90 5.34
C ALA A 200 -5.29 18.16 6.07
N ARG A 201 -4.69 18.02 7.24
CA ARG A 201 -4.31 19.15 8.08
C ARG A 201 -2.93 19.03 8.72
N ILE A 202 -2.12 18.11 8.26
CA ILE A 202 -0.80 17.83 8.83
C ILE A 202 0.08 19.09 8.80
N THR A 203 0.15 19.77 7.65
CA THR A 203 0.89 21.02 7.50
C THR A 203 0.34 22.12 8.41
N ARG A 204 -0.98 22.30 8.42
CA ARG A 204 -1.64 23.32 9.25
C ARG A 204 -1.44 23.09 10.75
N ASP A 205 -1.50 21.84 11.18
CA ASP A 205 -1.39 21.47 12.60
C ASP A 205 0.09 21.40 13.04
N GLY A 206 1.05 21.73 12.16
CA GLY A 206 2.48 21.77 12.46
C GLY A 206 3.19 20.40 12.46
N GLY A 207 2.55 19.37 11.89
CA GLY A 207 3.10 18.02 11.77
C GLY A 207 2.12 16.93 12.15
N TRP A 208 2.60 15.70 12.05
CA TRP A 208 1.84 14.52 12.46
C TRP A 208 1.43 14.60 13.94
N PHE A 209 0.31 13.97 14.26
CA PHE A 209 -0.26 13.93 15.61
C PHE A 209 -0.53 15.32 16.21
N GLY A 210 -0.97 16.28 15.38
CA GLY A 210 -1.26 17.64 15.80
C GLY A 210 -0.01 18.45 16.16
N GLY A 211 1.12 18.15 15.53
CA GLY A 211 2.39 18.86 15.75
C GLY A 211 3.06 18.56 17.10
N THR A 212 2.60 17.55 17.82
CA THR A 212 3.16 17.19 19.15
C THR A 212 4.52 16.49 19.07
N GLY A 213 4.95 16.10 17.85
CA GLY A 213 6.21 15.38 17.61
C GLY A 213 6.21 13.92 18.08
N ARG A 214 5.06 13.37 18.50
CA ARG A 214 4.90 11.97 18.89
C ARG A 214 3.46 11.51 18.79
N ALA A 215 3.26 10.22 18.57
CA ALA A 215 1.93 9.62 18.58
C ALA A 215 1.27 9.65 19.96
N PRO A 216 -0.06 9.84 20.05
CA PRO A 216 -0.79 9.69 21.29
C PRO A 216 -0.80 8.22 21.73
N ASP A 217 -0.70 7.99 23.04
CA ASP A 217 -0.81 6.64 23.58
C ASP A 217 -2.29 6.21 23.65
N LEU A 218 -2.77 5.61 22.57
CA LEU A 218 -4.12 5.08 22.44
C LEU A 218 -4.18 3.60 22.83
N PRO A 219 -5.34 3.11 23.29
CA PRO A 219 -5.57 1.68 23.38
C PRO A 219 -5.37 1.02 22.00
N ARG A 220 -4.73 -0.16 21.94
CA ARG A 220 -4.63 -0.97 20.73
C ARG A 220 -6.05 -1.33 20.24
N ASP A 221 -6.26 -1.29 18.92
CA ASP A 221 -7.47 -1.83 18.30
C ASP A 221 -7.26 -3.32 17.94
N PRO A 222 -7.85 -4.24 18.72
CA PRO A 222 -7.62 -5.68 18.51
C PRO A 222 -8.24 -6.22 17.23
N ALA A 223 -9.11 -5.45 16.56
CA ALA A 223 -9.72 -5.87 15.29
C ALA A 223 -8.75 -5.78 14.11
N VAL A 224 -7.68 -4.99 14.22
CA VAL A 224 -6.71 -4.78 13.11
C VAL A 224 -5.27 -5.01 13.52
N LEU A 225 -4.97 -5.10 14.81
CA LEU A 225 -3.61 -5.24 15.33
C LEU A 225 -3.62 -6.13 16.57
N SER A 226 -3.04 -7.34 16.49
CA SER A 226 -2.84 -8.20 17.64
C SER A 226 -1.69 -7.70 18.53
N GLU A 227 -1.54 -8.24 19.74
CA GLU A 227 -0.38 -7.93 20.59
C GLU A 227 0.92 -8.45 19.99
N ASP A 228 0.89 -9.64 19.43
CA ASP A 228 2.05 -10.25 18.77
C ASP A 228 2.46 -9.44 17.52
N ASP A 229 1.51 -8.96 16.72
CA ASP A 229 1.81 -8.13 15.58
C ASP A 229 2.37 -6.78 15.99
N LEU A 230 1.79 -6.13 17.01
CA LEU A 230 2.37 -4.90 17.57
C LEU A 230 3.82 -5.10 18.00
N ALA A 231 4.13 -6.20 18.71
CA ALA A 231 5.50 -6.51 19.10
C ALA A 231 6.43 -6.72 17.91
N ARG A 232 5.95 -7.40 16.84
CA ARG A 232 6.71 -7.61 15.59
C ARG A 232 6.95 -6.30 14.84
N TYR A 233 5.94 -5.43 14.71
CA TYR A 233 6.08 -4.10 14.11
C TYR A 233 7.10 -3.26 14.88
N VAL A 234 6.98 -3.17 16.19
CA VAL A 234 7.92 -2.42 17.05
C VAL A 234 9.35 -2.94 16.90
N ALA A 235 9.55 -4.28 16.95
CA ALA A 235 10.87 -4.87 16.80
C ALA A 235 11.48 -4.64 15.41
N ALA A 236 10.68 -4.70 14.35
CA ALA A 236 11.13 -4.45 12.97
C ALA A 236 11.55 -2.98 12.79
N PHE A 237 10.69 -2.04 13.17
CA PHE A 237 10.95 -0.61 13.01
C PHE A 237 12.00 -0.05 13.99
N ALA A 238 12.22 -0.69 15.13
CA ALA A 238 13.38 -0.40 15.98
C ALA A 238 14.71 -0.68 15.27
N ARG A 239 14.74 -1.57 14.27
CA ARG A 239 15.94 -1.88 13.47
C ARG A 239 16.04 -1.01 12.21
N THR A 240 14.93 -0.81 11.49
CA THR A 240 14.91 -0.17 10.18
C THR A 240 14.58 1.33 10.22
N GLY A 241 13.90 1.78 11.28
CA GLY A 241 13.35 3.13 11.38
C GLY A 241 12.20 3.38 10.42
N PHE A 242 11.75 4.63 10.38
CA PHE A 242 10.72 5.12 9.45
C PHE A 242 11.31 5.84 8.23
N SER A 243 12.62 6.15 8.22
CA SER A 243 13.23 6.90 7.10
C SER A 243 13.06 6.22 5.75
N GLY A 244 13.26 4.90 5.66
CA GLY A 244 13.02 4.14 4.43
C GLY A 244 11.54 4.13 4.01
N PRO A 245 10.60 3.72 4.88
CA PRO A 245 9.17 3.80 4.65
C PRO A 245 8.67 5.18 4.20
N ASP A 246 9.08 6.24 4.88
CA ASP A 246 8.66 7.61 4.58
C ASP A 246 9.25 8.14 3.27
N ALA A 247 10.42 7.62 2.86
CA ALA A 247 11.05 7.99 1.60
C ALA A 247 10.23 7.60 0.35
N TRP A 248 9.23 6.74 0.47
CA TRP A 248 8.30 6.43 -0.62
C TRP A 248 7.49 7.66 -1.04
N TYR A 249 7.25 8.62 -0.13
CA TYR A 249 6.47 9.84 -0.37
C TYR A 249 7.24 11.00 -0.99
N VAL A 250 8.57 10.94 -1.04
CA VAL A 250 9.40 12.08 -1.48
C VAL A 250 9.99 11.94 -2.88
N ASN A 251 9.42 11.04 -3.69
CA ASN A 251 9.84 10.79 -5.06
C ASN A 251 8.78 11.13 -6.15
N PRO A 252 7.90 12.15 -5.99
CA PRO A 252 6.79 12.36 -6.93
C PRO A 252 7.27 12.59 -8.36
N ALA A 253 8.26 13.44 -8.60
CA ALA A 253 8.77 13.71 -9.94
C ALA A 253 9.34 12.46 -10.64
N ARG A 254 10.06 11.60 -9.89
CA ARG A 254 10.58 10.32 -10.41
C ARG A 254 9.45 9.35 -10.71
N ASN A 255 8.45 9.28 -9.86
CA ASN A 255 7.30 8.41 -10.01
C ASN A 255 6.43 8.82 -11.21
N LEU A 256 6.22 10.14 -11.42
CA LEU A 256 5.54 10.68 -12.61
C LEU A 256 6.33 10.38 -13.90
N ALA A 257 7.64 10.58 -13.88
CA ALA A 257 8.51 10.27 -15.02
C ALA A 257 8.53 8.76 -15.34
N TYR A 258 8.43 7.90 -14.32
CA TYR A 258 8.30 6.46 -14.50
C TYR A 258 6.95 6.13 -15.11
N ALA A 259 5.85 6.60 -14.55
CA ALA A 259 4.51 6.37 -15.07
C ALA A 259 4.36 6.78 -16.56
N ALA A 260 4.98 7.91 -16.96
CA ALA A 260 4.97 8.38 -18.34
C ALA A 260 5.64 7.43 -19.35
N ARG A 261 6.36 6.42 -18.88
CA ARG A 261 7.02 5.38 -19.70
C ARG A 261 6.25 4.05 -19.70
N ALA A 262 5.07 4.01 -19.09
CA ALA A 262 4.22 2.82 -19.10
C ALA A 262 3.84 2.42 -20.53
N ARG A 263 3.62 1.12 -20.76
CA ARG A 263 3.18 0.63 -22.07
C ARG A 263 1.78 1.11 -22.40
N ASP A 264 1.46 1.22 -23.67
CA ASP A 264 0.12 1.60 -24.16
C ASP A 264 -0.42 2.90 -23.54
N ASP A 265 0.48 3.88 -23.29
CA ASP A 265 0.15 5.14 -22.62
C ASP A 265 -0.54 4.95 -21.26
N GLY A 266 -0.26 3.83 -20.58
CA GLY A 266 -0.83 3.46 -19.30
C GLY A 266 -2.20 2.77 -19.37
N ALA A 267 -2.71 2.42 -20.56
CA ALA A 267 -3.94 1.64 -20.67
C ALA A 267 -3.70 0.17 -20.27
N LEU A 268 -4.45 -0.35 -19.30
CA LEU A 268 -4.34 -1.72 -18.82
C LEU A 268 -5.40 -2.61 -19.46
N ARG A 269 -4.99 -3.77 -19.98
CA ARG A 269 -5.86 -4.75 -20.64
C ARG A 269 -5.96 -6.09 -19.92
N LEU A 270 -5.10 -6.28 -18.90
CA LEU A 270 -5.12 -7.50 -18.08
C LEU A 270 -6.26 -7.45 -17.06
N PRO A 271 -6.74 -8.62 -16.57
CA PRO A 271 -7.76 -8.67 -15.54
C PRO A 271 -7.31 -7.94 -14.26
N ALA A 272 -8.16 -7.09 -13.75
CA ALA A 272 -7.92 -6.31 -12.53
C ALA A 272 -9.13 -6.36 -11.59
N LEU A 273 -8.86 -6.54 -10.29
CA LEU A 273 -9.83 -6.39 -9.23
C LEU A 273 -9.46 -5.19 -8.36
N PHE A 274 -10.41 -4.32 -8.11
CA PHE A 274 -10.27 -3.25 -7.14
C PHE A 274 -11.24 -3.41 -5.97
N LEU A 275 -10.70 -3.38 -4.75
CA LEU A 275 -11.49 -3.45 -3.52
C LEU A 275 -11.53 -2.06 -2.86
N HIS A 276 -12.72 -1.47 -2.86
CA HIS A 276 -13.01 -0.21 -2.19
C HIS A 276 -13.20 -0.45 -0.69
N ALA A 277 -12.56 0.35 0.14
CA ALA A 277 -12.83 0.43 1.57
C ALA A 277 -13.84 1.55 1.85
N ALA A 278 -15.06 1.19 2.24
CA ALA A 278 -16.18 2.13 2.37
C ALA A 278 -15.94 3.24 3.42
N TYR A 279 -15.02 3.00 4.36
CA TYR A 279 -14.73 3.90 5.48
C TYR A 279 -13.27 4.40 5.48
N ASP A 280 -12.55 4.24 4.37
CA ASP A 280 -11.22 4.83 4.20
C ASP A 280 -11.35 6.31 3.85
N SER A 281 -11.07 7.19 4.80
CA SER A 281 -11.16 8.63 4.60
C SER A 281 -9.98 9.24 3.83
N ILE A 282 -8.88 8.48 3.65
CA ILE A 282 -7.69 8.92 2.93
C ILE A 282 -7.82 8.53 1.45
N CYS A 283 -8.00 7.23 1.18
CA CYS A 283 -8.21 6.70 -0.15
C CYS A 283 -9.71 6.49 -0.41
N GLU A 284 -10.52 7.52 -0.17
CA GLU A 284 -11.96 7.47 -0.42
C GLU A 284 -12.21 7.36 -1.93
N THR A 285 -12.79 6.25 -2.35
CA THR A 285 -12.99 5.88 -3.76
C THR A 285 -14.44 5.53 -4.10
N VAL A 286 -15.34 5.55 -3.11
CA VAL A 286 -16.76 5.17 -3.29
C VAL A 286 -17.58 6.35 -3.76
N ASP A 287 -17.48 7.48 -3.06
CA ASP A 287 -18.30 8.66 -3.30
C ASP A 287 -17.53 9.77 -4.04
N SER A 288 -16.18 9.73 -4.04
CA SER A 288 -15.34 10.71 -4.71
C SER A 288 -14.98 10.33 -6.14
N ARG A 289 -14.24 11.24 -6.80
CA ARG A 289 -13.74 11.05 -8.16
C ARG A 289 -12.43 10.25 -8.23
N LEU A 290 -11.90 9.79 -7.08
CA LEU A 290 -10.56 9.22 -7.01
C LEU A 290 -10.39 7.96 -7.88
N ALA A 291 -11.44 7.15 -8.04
CA ALA A 291 -11.40 5.95 -8.88
C ALA A 291 -11.71 6.21 -10.38
N GLU A 292 -12.08 7.43 -10.80
CA GLU A 292 -12.39 7.74 -12.21
C GLU A 292 -11.23 7.43 -13.17
N PRO A 293 -9.95 7.77 -12.86
CA PRO A 293 -8.84 7.43 -13.75
C PRO A 293 -8.70 5.91 -13.95
N MET A 294 -8.83 5.13 -12.90
CA MET A 294 -8.78 3.67 -12.97
C MET A 294 -9.88 3.11 -13.88
N ARG A 295 -11.12 3.56 -13.71
CA ARG A 295 -12.26 3.13 -14.54
C ARG A 295 -12.08 3.48 -16.01
N ARG A 296 -11.40 4.58 -16.32
CA ARG A 296 -11.10 4.99 -17.69
C ARG A 296 -9.98 4.15 -18.32
N ASP A 297 -8.94 3.85 -17.55
CA ASP A 297 -7.68 3.34 -18.07
C ASP A 297 -7.54 1.80 -17.94
N CYS A 298 -8.42 1.12 -17.20
CA CYS A 298 -8.46 -0.34 -17.06
C CYS A 298 -9.62 -0.93 -17.87
N ALA A 299 -9.32 -1.72 -18.90
CA ALA A 299 -10.32 -2.27 -19.81
C ALA A 299 -11.06 -3.49 -19.22
N ASP A 300 -10.41 -4.28 -18.36
CA ASP A 300 -10.96 -5.47 -17.72
C ASP A 300 -10.91 -5.29 -16.19
N LEU A 301 -11.82 -4.46 -15.67
CA LEU A 301 -11.89 -4.04 -14.28
C LEU A 301 -13.12 -4.62 -13.58
N THR A 302 -12.89 -5.32 -12.49
CA THR A 302 -13.91 -5.70 -11.53
C THR A 302 -13.77 -4.84 -10.28
N GLU A 303 -14.87 -4.30 -9.76
CA GLU A 303 -14.88 -3.49 -8.53
C GLU A 303 -15.79 -4.15 -7.48
N ARG A 304 -15.40 -4.10 -6.20
CA ARG A 304 -16.20 -4.53 -5.05
C ARG A 304 -16.01 -3.52 -3.91
N VAL A 305 -17.08 -3.20 -3.22
CA VAL A 305 -17.06 -2.35 -2.01
C VAL A 305 -17.17 -3.25 -0.79
N LEU A 306 -16.28 -3.05 0.18
CA LEU A 306 -16.32 -3.73 1.48
C LEU A 306 -16.52 -2.69 2.59
N ASP A 307 -17.31 -3.07 3.59
CA ASP A 307 -17.58 -2.24 4.78
C ASP A 307 -16.41 -2.29 5.76
N THR A 308 -15.31 -1.67 5.36
CA THR A 308 -14.03 -1.64 6.07
C THR A 308 -13.41 -0.25 6.03
N GLY A 309 -12.46 0.00 6.94
CA GLY A 309 -11.50 1.09 6.82
C GLY A 309 -10.30 0.71 5.97
N HIS A 310 -9.24 1.50 6.15
CA HIS A 310 -7.99 1.35 5.39
C HIS A 310 -7.35 -0.04 5.53
N TRP A 311 -7.36 -0.63 6.72
CA TRP A 311 -6.71 -1.91 7.03
C TRP A 311 -7.57 -3.12 6.68
N MET A 312 -8.24 -3.08 5.53
CA MET A 312 -9.27 -4.04 5.14
C MET A 312 -8.83 -5.51 5.18
N ALA A 313 -7.58 -5.82 4.84
CA ALA A 313 -7.04 -7.19 4.88
C ALA A 313 -6.95 -7.77 6.30
N ALA A 314 -6.79 -6.91 7.31
CA ALA A 314 -6.79 -7.28 8.72
C ALA A 314 -8.17 -7.13 9.35
N GLU A 315 -8.95 -6.12 8.96
CA GLU A 315 -10.26 -5.79 9.51
C GLU A 315 -11.33 -6.81 9.10
N GLN A 316 -11.32 -7.23 7.82
CA GLN A 316 -12.27 -8.18 7.25
C GLN A 316 -11.57 -9.23 6.38
N PRO A 317 -10.65 -10.04 6.93
CA PRO A 317 -9.81 -10.95 6.15
C PRO A 317 -10.62 -11.96 5.32
N ALA A 318 -11.71 -12.48 5.88
CA ALA A 318 -12.57 -13.44 5.18
C ALA A 318 -13.28 -12.81 3.98
N GLN A 319 -13.77 -11.56 4.10
CA GLN A 319 -14.46 -10.88 3.01
C GLN A 319 -13.48 -10.50 1.89
N VAL A 320 -12.28 -10.04 2.24
CA VAL A 320 -11.21 -9.75 1.28
C VAL A 320 -10.82 -11.01 0.52
N SER A 321 -10.57 -12.11 1.22
CA SER A 321 -10.21 -13.39 0.61
C SER A 321 -11.31 -13.93 -0.31
N ALA A 322 -12.58 -13.89 0.13
CA ALA A 322 -13.73 -14.34 -0.68
C ALA A 322 -13.94 -13.48 -1.94
N ALA A 323 -13.73 -12.16 -1.84
CA ALA A 323 -13.81 -11.26 -3.01
C ALA A 323 -12.73 -11.58 -4.06
N ILE A 324 -11.50 -11.82 -3.60
CA ILE A 324 -10.38 -12.22 -4.47
C ILE A 324 -10.64 -13.61 -5.08
N GLU A 325 -11.07 -14.60 -4.29
CA GLU A 325 -11.37 -15.94 -4.77
C GLU A 325 -12.48 -15.93 -5.83
N SER A 326 -13.56 -15.19 -5.56
CA SER A 326 -14.67 -15.05 -6.53
C SER A 326 -14.20 -14.44 -7.85
N TRP A 327 -13.30 -13.47 -7.82
CA TRP A 327 -12.73 -12.88 -9.01
C TRP A 327 -11.81 -13.88 -9.75
N LEU A 328 -10.94 -14.60 -9.01
CA LEU A 328 -10.07 -15.63 -9.58
C LEU A 328 -10.79 -16.74 -10.32
N ALA A 329 -12.01 -17.06 -9.90
CA ALA A 329 -12.84 -18.05 -10.57
C ALA A 329 -13.45 -17.56 -11.89
N ALA A 330 -13.39 -16.26 -12.16
CA ALA A 330 -13.98 -15.63 -13.36
C ALA A 330 -12.92 -15.26 -14.42
N VAL A 331 -11.60 -15.34 -14.11
CA VAL A 331 -10.48 -14.90 -14.98
C VAL A 331 -9.49 -16.06 -15.36
#